data_4606fefc0f39a74cc8a2827b96e94118
#
_entry.id   4606fefc0f39a74cc8a2827b96e94118
#
_cell.length_a   1.000
_cell.length_b   1.000
_cell.length_c   1.000
_cell.angle_alpha   90.00
_cell.angle_beta   90.00
_cell.angle_gamma   90.00
#
_symmetry.space_group_name_H-M   'P 1'
#
loop_
_entity.id
_entity.type
_entity.pdbx_description
1 polymer ?
#
loop_
_entity_poly.entity_id
_entity_poly.type
_entity_poly.pdbx_seq_one_letter_code
_entity_poly.pdbx_strand_id
1 'polypeptide(L)'
;MTADVVMSIRPEWWHKITIGRKNVEIRKSYPTRLMRLDVREKNGFTAAVHVSGTADISGFIHFCEITTKKTWMIDGSGMTEAQFDEYSGGLTVFGWCLDSVQKLKKQIPIEEFGITKPPQSWVYARPTEQGFAFADRDTARYADSGVMMPAT
;
A
#
# COMPACT_ATOMS: atom_id res chain seq x y z
N MET A 1 -3.05 -0.97 16.31
CA MET A 1 -2.78 -0.16 15.15
C MET A 1 -3.68 -0.53 14.01
N THR A 2 -4.05 0.43 13.21
CA THR A 2 -4.98 0.21 12.11
C THR A 2 -4.34 0.64 10.80
N ALA A 3 -4.81 0.03 9.73
CA ALA A 3 -4.41 0.40 8.38
C ALA A 3 -5.59 0.17 7.44
N ASP A 4 -5.59 0.91 6.36
CA ASP A 4 -6.65 0.81 5.36
C ASP A 4 -6.34 -0.27 4.33
N VAL A 5 -5.08 -0.45 4.02
CA VAL A 5 -4.62 -1.48 3.08
C VAL A 5 -3.38 -2.16 3.64
N VAL A 6 -3.09 -3.34 3.09
CA VAL A 6 -1.82 -4.02 3.34
C VAL A 6 -1.14 -4.14 1.99
N MET A 7 0.14 -3.79 1.93
CA MET A 7 0.89 -3.85 0.68
C MET A 7 2.21 -4.57 0.89
N SER A 8 2.67 -5.27 -0.13
CA SER A 8 3.98 -5.92 -0.11
C SER A 8 4.97 -5.07 -0.90
N ILE A 9 6.13 -4.85 -0.32
CA ILE A 9 7.19 -4.03 -0.92
C ILE A 9 8.47 -4.83 -0.87
N ARG A 10 9.27 -4.77 -1.95
CA ARG A 10 10.59 -5.41 -1.95
C ARG A 10 11.51 -4.71 -0.98
N PRO A 11 12.47 -5.45 -0.39
CA PRO A 11 13.38 -4.87 0.61
C PRO A 11 14.14 -3.65 0.12
N GLU A 12 14.60 -3.65 -1.13
CA GLU A 12 15.36 -2.52 -1.64
C GLU A 12 14.53 -1.26 -1.74
N TRP A 13 13.24 -1.38 -2.11
CA TRP A 13 12.36 -0.21 -2.17
C TRP A 13 11.96 0.26 -0.78
N TRP A 14 11.71 -0.70 0.13
CA TRP A 14 11.40 -0.35 1.52
C TRP A 14 12.55 0.42 2.15
N HIS A 15 13.78 -0.01 1.90
CA HIS A 15 14.95 0.71 2.40
C HIS A 15 14.97 2.15 1.90
N LYS A 16 14.75 2.34 0.59
CA LYS A 16 14.77 3.70 0.02
C LYS A 16 13.66 4.57 0.58
N ILE A 17 12.51 4.01 0.86
CA ILE A 17 11.42 4.74 1.49
C ILE A 17 11.82 5.18 2.89
N THR A 18 12.39 4.27 3.68
CA THR A 18 12.71 4.58 5.08
C THR A 18 13.84 5.58 5.24
N ILE A 19 14.73 5.69 4.25
CA ILE A 19 15.81 6.68 4.31
C ILE A 19 15.46 7.97 3.54
N GLY A 20 14.22 8.09 3.07
CA GLY A 20 13.76 9.32 2.44
C GLY A 20 14.15 9.51 0.99
N ARG A 21 14.59 8.45 0.32
CA ARG A 21 15.03 8.54 -1.08
C ARG A 21 13.97 8.11 -2.07
N LYS A 22 12.83 7.64 -1.59
CA LYS A 22 11.72 7.25 -2.43
C LYS A 22 10.45 7.73 -1.76
N ASN A 23 9.68 8.56 -2.45
CA ASN A 23 8.42 9.07 -1.90
C ASN A 23 7.23 8.83 -2.81
N VAL A 24 7.40 8.04 -3.86
CA VAL A 24 6.29 7.61 -4.71
C VAL A 24 6.46 6.11 -4.98
N GLU A 25 5.42 5.36 -4.68
CA GLU A 25 5.38 3.93 -4.97
C GLU A 25 4.49 3.72 -6.19
N ILE A 26 4.99 3.01 -7.19
CA ILE A 26 4.26 2.85 -8.45
C ILE A 26 3.57 1.50 -8.48
N ARG A 27 2.26 1.52 -8.72
CA ARG A 27 1.43 0.33 -8.75
C ARG A 27 0.50 0.36 -9.95
N LYS A 28 0.01 -0.82 -10.33
CA LYS A 28 -0.88 -0.95 -11.49
C LYS A 28 -2.33 -0.70 -11.12
N SER A 29 -2.62 -0.55 -9.84
CA SER A 29 -3.96 -0.22 -9.34
C SER A 29 -3.82 0.63 -8.08
N TYR A 30 -4.92 1.13 -7.56
CA TYR A 30 -4.92 1.93 -6.35
C TYR A 30 -6.26 1.72 -5.62
N PRO A 31 -6.34 2.07 -4.32
CA PRO A 31 -7.56 1.84 -3.56
C PRO A 31 -8.65 2.85 -3.93
N THR A 32 -9.47 2.49 -4.91
CA THR A 32 -10.48 3.38 -5.46
C THR A 32 -11.57 3.74 -4.45
N ARG A 33 -11.72 2.95 -3.39
CA ARG A 33 -12.70 3.27 -2.35
C ARG A 33 -12.25 4.42 -1.46
N LEU A 34 -10.96 4.72 -1.46
CA LEU A 34 -10.36 5.65 -0.51
C LEU A 34 -9.86 6.92 -1.17
N MET A 35 -9.53 6.87 -2.45
CA MET A 35 -8.79 7.97 -3.09
C MET A 35 -9.36 8.28 -4.45
N ARG A 36 -9.22 9.55 -4.85
CA ARG A 36 -9.47 10.02 -6.22
C ARG A 36 -8.12 10.30 -6.88
N LEU A 37 -8.11 10.30 -8.21
CA LEU A 37 -6.87 10.53 -8.95
C LEU A 37 -6.51 12.02 -8.96
N ASP A 38 -5.23 12.29 -8.82
CA ASP A 38 -4.62 13.62 -8.98
C ASP A 38 -5.25 14.67 -8.07
N VAL A 39 -5.70 14.23 -6.89
CA VAL A 39 -6.23 15.09 -5.85
C VAL A 39 -5.48 14.79 -4.57
N ARG A 40 -4.91 15.84 -3.94
CA ARG A 40 -4.29 15.67 -2.65
C ARG A 40 -5.39 15.58 -1.59
N GLU A 41 -5.40 14.46 -0.88
CA GLU A 41 -6.42 14.18 0.13
C GLU A 41 -5.86 14.49 1.50
N LYS A 42 -6.59 15.28 2.27
CA LYS A 42 -6.12 15.68 3.59
C LYS A 42 -5.89 14.48 4.50
N ASN A 43 -6.82 13.54 4.48
CA ASN A 43 -6.73 12.37 5.36
C ASN A 43 -5.98 11.23 4.71
N GLY A 44 -6.00 11.13 3.38
CA GLY A 44 -5.33 10.07 2.67
C GLY A 44 -5.70 8.68 3.18
N PHE A 45 -4.71 7.80 3.19
CA PHE A 45 -4.91 6.45 3.73
C PHE A 45 -3.59 5.90 4.22
N THR A 46 -3.67 4.89 5.09
CA THR A 46 -2.49 4.26 5.68
C THR A 46 -2.36 2.83 5.15
N ALA A 47 -1.15 2.48 4.76
CA ALA A 47 -0.82 1.11 4.35
C ALA A 47 0.05 0.46 5.41
N ALA A 48 -0.31 -0.76 5.79
CA ALA A 48 0.58 -1.63 6.54
C ALA A 48 1.52 -2.29 5.55
N VAL A 49 2.81 -2.26 5.83
CA VAL A 49 3.83 -2.70 4.89
C VAL A 49 4.35 -4.07 5.27
N HIS A 50 4.18 -5.01 4.36
CA HIS A 50 4.84 -6.31 4.40
C HIS A 50 6.06 -6.24 3.48
N VAL A 51 7.23 -6.56 4.02
CA VAL A 51 8.45 -6.58 3.21
C VAL A 51 8.61 -7.99 2.64
N SER A 52 8.77 -8.09 1.32
CA SER A 52 8.89 -9.39 0.66
C SER A 52 10.02 -10.20 1.27
N GLY A 53 9.74 -11.47 1.53
CA GLY A 53 10.70 -12.35 2.17
C GLY A 53 10.55 -12.43 3.68
N THR A 54 9.72 -11.59 4.29
CA THR A 54 9.41 -11.69 5.71
C THR A 54 7.98 -12.17 5.89
N ALA A 55 7.61 -12.47 7.14
CA ALA A 55 6.27 -13.02 7.40
C ALA A 55 5.24 -11.95 7.71
N ASP A 56 5.65 -10.85 8.34
CA ASP A 56 4.72 -9.97 9.03
C ASP A 56 4.90 -8.51 8.60
N ILE A 57 4.24 -7.61 9.33
CA ILE A 57 4.23 -6.18 8.97
C ILE A 57 5.44 -5.50 9.57
N SER A 58 6.20 -4.80 8.74
CA SER A 58 7.44 -4.13 9.13
C SER A 58 7.29 -2.64 9.35
N GLY A 59 6.17 -2.05 8.95
CA GLY A 59 5.97 -0.62 9.12
C GLY A 59 4.66 -0.15 8.52
N PHE A 60 4.52 1.18 8.49
CA PHE A 60 3.34 1.82 7.94
C PHE A 60 3.76 2.98 7.07
N ILE A 61 2.99 3.23 6.03
CA ILE A 61 3.17 4.38 5.16
C ILE A 61 1.84 5.11 5.07
N HIS A 62 1.86 6.44 5.21
CA HIS A 62 0.69 7.25 4.93
C HIS A 62 0.82 7.86 3.55
N PHE A 63 -0.22 7.69 2.73
CA PHE A 63 -0.26 8.21 1.38
C PHE A 63 -1.28 9.33 1.29
N CYS A 64 -0.93 10.41 0.60
CA CYS A 64 -1.77 11.60 0.53
C CYS A 64 -2.31 11.86 -0.87
N GLU A 65 -1.81 11.18 -1.89
CA GLU A 65 -2.26 11.43 -3.26
C GLU A 65 -1.97 10.23 -4.14
N ILE A 66 -2.85 9.99 -5.11
CA ILE A 66 -2.59 9.04 -6.20
C ILE A 66 -2.40 9.87 -7.46
N THR A 67 -1.20 9.86 -8.00
CA THR A 67 -0.87 10.67 -9.17
C THR A 67 -0.81 9.83 -10.44
N THR A 68 -1.20 10.44 -11.56
CA THR A 68 -1.01 9.85 -12.88
C THR A 68 0.08 10.60 -13.66
N LYS A 69 0.79 11.54 -13.03
CA LYS A 69 1.79 12.36 -13.69
C LYS A 69 3.12 11.61 -13.76
N LYS A 70 3.53 11.30 -14.99
CA LYS A 70 4.72 10.46 -15.21
C LYS A 70 5.97 11.07 -14.60
N THR A 71 6.14 12.39 -14.75
CA THR A 71 7.35 13.03 -14.21
C THR A 71 7.45 12.90 -12.70
N TRP A 72 6.33 13.06 -11.99
CA TRP A 72 6.31 12.89 -10.54
C TRP A 72 6.63 11.46 -10.15
N MET A 73 6.09 10.51 -10.92
CA MET A 73 6.34 9.11 -10.62
C MET A 73 7.81 8.74 -10.79
N ILE A 74 8.43 9.20 -11.87
CA ILE A 74 9.84 8.92 -12.10
C ILE A 74 10.69 9.61 -11.03
N ASP A 75 10.46 10.89 -10.80
CA ASP A 75 11.27 11.64 -9.84
C ASP A 75 11.17 11.06 -8.43
N GLY A 76 9.97 10.64 -8.02
CA GLY A 76 9.76 10.21 -6.63
C GLY A 76 9.94 8.74 -6.39
N SER A 77 10.03 7.91 -7.43
CA SER A 77 10.02 6.46 -7.26
C SER A 77 11.40 5.83 -7.13
N GLY A 78 12.43 6.55 -7.56
CA GLY A 78 13.77 5.96 -7.63
C GLY A 78 13.99 5.13 -8.88
N MET A 79 13.05 5.13 -9.82
CA MET A 79 13.20 4.45 -11.11
C MET A 79 13.77 5.41 -12.14
N THR A 80 14.51 4.85 -13.10
CA THR A 80 14.83 5.58 -14.33
C THR A 80 13.62 5.58 -15.24
N GLU A 81 13.62 6.46 -16.24
CA GLU A 81 12.52 6.48 -17.19
C GLU A 81 12.42 5.13 -17.93
N ALA A 82 13.56 4.51 -18.27
CA ALA A 82 13.54 3.21 -18.94
C ALA A 82 12.91 2.13 -18.06
N GLN A 83 13.21 2.14 -16.77
CA GLN A 83 12.61 1.20 -15.83
C GLN A 83 11.10 1.43 -15.71
N PHE A 84 10.70 2.71 -15.69
CA PHE A 84 9.29 3.05 -15.62
C PHE A 84 8.56 2.54 -16.87
N ASP A 85 9.12 2.79 -18.04
CA ASP A 85 8.48 2.38 -19.29
C ASP A 85 8.36 0.87 -19.38
N GLU A 86 9.38 0.15 -18.94
CA GLU A 86 9.33 -1.30 -18.92
C GLU A 86 8.28 -1.82 -17.96
N TYR A 87 8.20 -1.23 -16.77
CA TYR A 87 7.23 -1.66 -15.77
C TYR A 87 5.80 -1.42 -16.26
N SER A 88 5.55 -0.25 -16.84
CA SER A 88 4.20 0.11 -17.26
C SER A 88 3.76 -0.65 -18.52
N GLY A 89 4.70 -0.98 -19.39
CA GLY A 89 4.39 -1.65 -20.64
C GLY A 89 3.46 -0.82 -21.52
N GLY A 90 3.50 0.51 -21.37
CA GLY A 90 2.62 1.39 -22.13
C GLY A 90 1.22 1.51 -21.54
N LEU A 91 0.95 0.86 -20.42
CA LEU A 91 -0.36 0.92 -19.76
C LEU A 91 -0.33 1.99 -18.66
N THR A 92 -1.51 2.39 -18.21
CA THR A 92 -1.61 3.35 -17.12
C THR A 92 -1.17 2.70 -15.82
N VAL A 93 -0.29 3.39 -15.10
CA VAL A 93 0.11 3.01 -13.76
C VAL A 93 -0.12 4.21 -12.84
N PHE A 94 -0.08 3.95 -11.53
CA PHE A 94 -0.49 4.94 -10.55
C PHE A 94 0.63 5.14 -9.54
N GLY A 95 0.93 6.41 -9.24
CA GLY A 95 1.91 6.76 -8.23
C GLY A 95 1.23 7.02 -6.90
N TRP A 96 1.61 6.26 -5.91
CA TRP A 96 1.12 6.44 -4.53
C TRP A 96 2.10 7.36 -3.83
N CYS A 97 1.70 8.62 -3.62
CA CYS A 97 2.57 9.64 -3.05
C CYS A 97 2.47 9.58 -1.54
N LEU A 98 3.58 9.30 -0.89
CA LEU A 98 3.60 9.19 0.56
C LEU A 98 4.04 10.49 1.21
N ASP A 99 3.54 10.76 2.41
CA ASP A 99 3.96 11.91 3.20
C ASP A 99 4.51 11.53 4.56
N SER A 100 4.40 10.28 4.98
CA SER A 100 5.05 9.84 6.20
C SER A 100 5.25 8.34 6.19
N VAL A 101 6.27 7.89 6.92
CA VAL A 101 6.59 6.47 7.02
C VAL A 101 6.98 6.18 8.46
N GLN A 102 6.58 5.03 8.95
CA GLN A 102 6.94 4.54 10.27
C GLN A 102 7.54 3.16 10.14
N LYS A 103 8.81 3.02 10.51
CA LYS A 103 9.48 1.73 10.54
C LYS A 103 9.33 1.14 11.92
N LEU A 104 8.83 -0.08 12.02
CA LEU A 104 8.61 -0.72 13.29
C LEU A 104 9.89 -1.39 13.79
N LYS A 105 10.12 -1.36 15.09
CA LYS A 105 11.20 -2.09 15.70
C LYS A 105 10.89 -3.57 15.78
N LYS A 106 9.62 -3.92 15.95
CA LYS A 106 9.16 -5.30 16.05
C LYS A 106 7.99 -5.47 15.11
N GLN A 107 8.02 -6.52 14.31
CA GLN A 107 6.97 -6.78 13.34
C GLN A 107 5.65 -7.08 14.03
N ILE A 108 4.57 -6.77 13.35
CA ILE A 108 3.20 -7.04 13.80
C ILE A 108 2.64 -8.16 12.91
N PRO A 109 2.01 -9.19 13.50
CA PRO A 109 1.44 -10.26 12.69
C PRO A 109 0.43 -9.76 11.66
N ILE A 110 0.49 -10.29 10.45
CA ILE A 110 -0.41 -9.85 9.39
C ILE A 110 -1.87 -10.17 9.73
N GLU A 111 -2.09 -11.15 10.59
CA GLU A 111 -3.46 -11.50 11.00
C GLU A 111 -4.17 -10.35 11.69
N GLU A 112 -3.42 -9.42 12.27
CA GLU A 112 -4.04 -8.26 12.90
C GLU A 112 -4.69 -7.32 11.89
N PHE A 113 -4.43 -7.51 10.62
CA PHE A 113 -5.02 -6.70 9.56
C PHE A 113 -6.06 -7.49 8.76
N GLY A 114 -6.46 -8.65 9.28
CA GLY A 114 -7.53 -9.45 8.71
C GLY A 114 -7.14 -10.29 7.51
N ILE A 115 -5.85 -10.53 7.32
CA ILE A 115 -5.37 -11.36 6.22
C ILE A 115 -4.52 -12.49 6.78
N THR A 116 -4.40 -13.58 6.02
CA THR A 116 -3.68 -14.76 6.48
C THR A 116 -2.38 -14.99 5.73
N LYS A 117 -2.18 -14.29 4.62
CA LYS A 117 -0.93 -14.37 3.87
C LYS A 117 -0.66 -13.03 3.19
N PRO A 118 0.61 -12.74 2.90
CA PRO A 118 0.95 -11.47 2.26
C PRO A 118 0.34 -11.36 0.87
N PRO A 119 -0.13 -10.17 0.48
CA PRO A 119 -0.64 -9.97 -0.86
C PRO A 119 0.51 -9.91 -1.86
N GLN A 120 0.22 -10.19 -3.14
CA GLN A 120 1.22 -10.02 -4.19
C GLN A 120 1.51 -8.54 -4.46
N SER A 121 0.51 -7.69 -4.35
CA SER A 121 0.67 -6.25 -4.50
C SER A 121 0.08 -5.55 -3.29
N TRP A 122 -1.25 -5.45 -3.24
CA TRP A 122 -1.92 -4.86 -2.08
C TRP A 122 -3.36 -5.38 -2.00
N VAL A 123 -3.92 -5.30 -0.80
CA VAL A 123 -5.33 -5.64 -0.56
C VAL A 123 -5.87 -4.67 0.46
N TYR A 124 -7.19 -4.50 0.51
CA TYR A 124 -7.80 -3.77 1.62
C TYR A 124 -7.61 -4.57 2.91
N ALA A 125 -7.22 -3.87 3.97
CA ALA A 125 -7.19 -4.49 5.28
C ALA A 125 -8.61 -4.77 5.71
N ARG A 126 -8.80 -5.80 6.53
CA ARG A 126 -10.12 -6.18 7.00
C ARG A 126 -10.20 -5.97 8.48
N PRO A 127 -11.35 -5.49 8.98
CA PRO A 127 -11.53 -5.43 10.42
C PRO A 127 -11.44 -6.84 11.00
N THR A 128 -10.92 -6.93 12.21
CA THR A 128 -10.89 -8.20 12.92
C THR A 128 -11.90 -8.13 14.05
N GLU A 129 -12.26 -9.30 14.54
CA GLU A 129 -13.23 -9.34 15.61
C GLU A 129 -12.72 -8.71 16.88
N GLN A 130 -11.45 -8.77 17.05
CA GLN A 130 -10.88 -8.13 18.15
C GLN A 130 -10.79 -6.71 17.94
N GLY A 131 -11.29 -6.22 17.13
CA GLY A 131 -11.16 -4.98 16.98
C GLY A 131 -11.00 -4.64 15.79
N PHE A 132 -10.92 -5.30 15.39
CA PHE A 132 -10.84 -4.99 14.43
C PHE A 132 -10.76 -5.84 13.67
N ALA A 133 -10.91 -6.36 13.47
CA ALA A 133 -10.92 -7.14 13.07
C ALA A 133 -10.83 -7.99 12.60
N PHE A 134 -11.19 -8.82 12.37
CA PHE A 134 -10.97 -9.75 11.94
C PHE A 134 -11.91 -10.15 11.11
N ALA A 135 -12.14 -10.14 10.50
CA ALA A 135 -12.87 -10.44 9.82
C ALA A 135 -13.86 -10.83 9.64
N ASP A 136 -14.39 -10.74 9.31
CA ASP A 136 -15.27 -11.08 9.15
C ASP A 136 -15.72 -11.69 8.38
N ARG A 137 -16.06 -12.05 8.31
CA ARG A 137 -16.42 -12.90 7.81
C ARG A 137 -17.44 -12.68 6.92
N ASP A 138 -18.01 -12.17 6.87
CA ASP A 138 -18.93 -11.89 6.10
C ASP A 138 -18.68 -10.92 5.36
N THR A 139 -18.14 -10.35 5.61
CA THR A 139 -17.76 -9.60 5.05
C THR A 139 -17.02 -9.92 4.36
N ALA A 140 -16.92 -10.58 4.42
CA ALA A 140 -16.12 -10.93 3.90
C ALA A 140 -16.29 -10.69 2.72
N ARG A 141 -16.88 -10.15 2.53
CA ARG A 141 -17.05 -9.78 1.78
C ARG A 141 -16.33 -8.99 1.27
N TYR A 142 -16.03 -8.54 1.29
CA TYR A 142 -15.38 -7.85 0.98
C TYR A 142 -14.43 -8.10 0.50
N ALA A 143 -14.39 -8.41 -0.06
CA ALA A 143 -13.67 -8.54 -0.34
C ALA A 143 -13.02 -8.67 -1.06
N ASP A 144 -12.80 -8.43 -1.91
CA ASP A 144 -12.26 -8.56 -2.56
C ASP A 144 -11.14 -8.28 -2.95
N SER A 145 -10.52 -8.22 -3.61
CA SER A 145 -9.65 -7.94 -3.90
C SER A 145 -9.22 -7.11 -4.09
N GLY A 146 -8.63 -6.98 -4.21
CA GLY A 146 -8.33 -6.11 -4.08
C GLY A 146 -9.46 -5.81 -3.84
N VAL A 147 -10.29 -6.36 -3.33
CA VAL A 147 -11.13 -6.26 -2.82
C VAL A 147 -11.63 -6.49 -1.88
N MET A 148 -12.40 -6.57 -1.19
CA MET A 148 -13.00 -6.72 -0.29
C MET A 148 -13.40 -6.27 0.49
N MET A 149 -14.22 -5.67 0.72
CA MET A 149 -14.58 -5.20 1.53
C MET A 149 -14.68 -4.93 2.35
N PRO A 150 -14.92 -4.61 2.61
CA PRO A 150 -15.14 -4.16 3.47
C PRO A 150 -15.07 -3.86 4.10
N ALA A 151 -15.09 -3.58 4.23
CA ALA A 151 -15.08 -3.30 4.91
C ALA A 151 -14.92 -2.87 5.34
N THR A 152 -15.01 -2.58 5.31
CA THR A 152 -14.88 -2.22 5.75
C THR A 152 -14.65 -1.95 5.74
#